data_c6cf717d5c17a7abf48890c7283206f4
#
_entry.id   c6cf717d5c17a7abf48890c7283206f4
#
_cell.length_a   1.000
_cell.length_b   1.000
_cell.length_c   1.000
_cell.angle_alpha   90.00
_cell.angle_beta   90.00
_cell.angle_gamma   90.00
#
_symmetry.space_group_name_H-M   'P 1'
#
loop_
_entity.id
_entity.type
_entity.pdbx_description
1 polymer ?
#
loop_
_entity_poly.entity_id
_entity_poly.type
_entity_poly.pdbx_seq_one_letter_code
_entity_poly.pdbx_strand_id
1 'polypeptide(L)' 'MAYSVDDKCKKLAKNPQAAAIISEYSPGFTTDPQMKMVIGLTLRKLASFPQAKELADNLEAIDERLKAIED' A
#
# COMPACT_ATOMS: atom_id res chain seq x y z
N MET A 1 -2.06 11.87 -11.82
CA MET A 1 -2.48 12.18 -10.45
C MET A 1 -1.72 11.33 -9.47
N ALA A 2 -1.47 11.88 -8.31
CA ALA A 2 -0.74 11.13 -7.29
C ALA A 2 -1.64 10.08 -6.63
N TYR A 3 -1.02 9.04 -6.14
CA TYR A 3 -1.69 8.05 -5.31
C TYR A 3 -1.52 8.43 -3.84
N SER A 4 -2.28 7.79 -2.97
CA SER A 4 -2.16 8.04 -1.54
C SER A 4 -2.51 6.78 -0.75
N VAL A 5 -2.26 6.81 0.56
CA VAL A 5 -2.63 5.69 1.43
C VAL A 5 -4.14 5.57 1.61
N ASP A 6 -4.89 6.57 1.18
CA ASP A 6 -6.36 6.51 1.20
C ASP A 6 -6.94 5.83 -0.04
N ASP A 7 -6.10 5.50 -1.01
CA ASP A 7 -6.51 4.70 -2.16
C ASP A 7 -6.61 3.23 -1.75
N LYS A 8 -7.50 2.52 -2.42
CA LYS A 8 -7.66 1.09 -2.16
C LYS A 8 -6.42 0.32 -2.58
N CYS A 9 -6.09 -0.71 -1.84
CA CYS A 9 -4.94 -1.56 -2.16
C CYS A 9 -5.03 -2.11 -3.58
N LYS A 10 -6.24 -2.42 -4.03
CA LYS A 10 -6.45 -2.89 -5.40
C LYS A 10 -5.95 -1.89 -6.43
N LYS A 11 -6.24 -0.61 -6.21
CA LYS A 11 -5.81 0.45 -7.12
C LYS A 11 -4.29 0.60 -7.08
N LEU A 12 -3.72 0.56 -5.88
CA LEU A 12 -2.27 0.68 -5.71
C LEU A 12 -1.53 -0.51 -6.31
N ALA A 13 -2.08 -1.70 -6.16
CA ALA A 13 -1.46 -2.91 -6.70
C ALA A 13 -1.44 -2.93 -8.22
N LYS A 14 -2.36 -2.21 -8.88
CA LYS A 14 -2.40 -2.14 -10.33
C LYS A 14 -1.33 -1.24 -10.91
N ASN A 15 -0.79 -0.32 -10.11
CA ASN A 15 0.27 0.57 -10.56
C ASN A 15 1.61 -0.02 -10.15
N PRO A 16 2.51 -0.32 -11.11
CA PRO A 16 3.80 -0.94 -10.78
C PRO A 16 4.65 -0.12 -9.83
N GLN A 17 4.60 1.22 -9.96
CA GLN A 17 5.38 2.08 -9.08
C GLN A 17 4.84 2.07 -7.66
N ALA A 18 3.52 2.16 -7.51
CA ALA A 18 2.92 2.11 -6.19
C ALA A 18 3.14 0.75 -5.54
N ALA A 19 2.95 -0.32 -6.29
CA ALA A 19 3.18 -1.67 -5.77
C ALA A 19 4.61 -1.86 -5.32
N ALA A 20 5.58 -1.34 -6.08
CA ALA A 20 7.00 -1.44 -5.73
C ALA A 20 7.30 -0.68 -4.44
N ILE A 21 6.75 0.52 -4.30
CA ILE A 21 6.95 1.32 -3.10
C ILE A 21 6.44 0.57 -1.87
N ILE A 22 5.21 0.09 -1.94
CA ILE A 22 4.60 -0.60 -0.80
C ILE A 22 5.35 -1.89 -0.49
N SER A 23 5.82 -2.60 -1.51
CA SER A 23 6.54 -3.84 -1.33
C SER A 23 7.88 -3.64 -0.61
N GLU A 24 8.46 -2.45 -0.67
CA GLU A 24 9.68 -2.15 0.09
C GLU A 24 9.43 -2.19 1.59
N TYR A 25 8.22 -1.85 2.01
CA TYR A 25 7.83 -1.84 3.42
C TYR A 25 7.07 -3.10 3.82
N SER A 26 6.40 -3.72 2.85
CA SER A 26 5.63 -4.94 3.08
C SER A 26 5.87 -5.91 1.93
N PRO A 27 6.92 -6.75 2.00
CA PRO A 27 7.33 -7.60 0.87
C PRO A 27 6.24 -8.52 0.33
N GLY A 28 5.26 -8.89 1.16
CA GLY A 28 4.18 -9.77 0.72
C GLY A 28 3.02 -9.06 0.03
N PHE A 29 3.10 -7.74 -0.15
CA PHE A 29 1.96 -6.94 -0.62
C PHE A 29 1.37 -7.45 -1.94
N THR A 30 2.21 -7.82 -2.89
CA THR A 30 1.73 -8.28 -4.20
C THR A 30 1.77 -9.79 -4.37
N THR A 31 2.40 -10.53 -3.46
CA THR A 31 2.61 -11.97 -3.62
C THR A 31 1.87 -12.81 -2.59
N ASP A 32 1.51 -12.24 -1.45
CA ASP A 32 0.83 -12.97 -0.38
C ASP A 32 -0.63 -13.21 -0.76
N PRO A 33 -1.07 -14.49 -0.81
CA PRO A 33 -2.48 -14.77 -1.16
C PRO A 33 -3.48 -14.14 -0.18
N GLN A 34 -3.07 -13.90 1.06
CA GLN A 34 -3.96 -13.25 2.03
C GLN A 34 -4.28 -11.81 1.66
N MET A 35 -3.43 -11.17 0.86
CA MET A 35 -3.69 -9.81 0.40
C MET A 35 -4.94 -9.72 -0.46
N LYS A 36 -5.31 -10.78 -1.15
CA LYS A 36 -6.52 -10.80 -1.96
C LYS A 36 -7.78 -10.57 -1.13
N MET A 37 -7.74 -10.96 0.15
CA MET A 37 -8.88 -10.80 1.03
C MET A 37 -9.05 -9.36 1.50
N VAL A 38 -7.97 -8.58 1.50
CA VAL A 38 -7.98 -7.21 2.00
C VAL A 38 -7.72 -6.18 0.91
N ILE A 39 -7.65 -6.62 -0.33
CA ILE A 39 -7.29 -5.73 -1.45
C ILE A 39 -8.36 -4.66 -1.70
N GLY A 40 -9.56 -4.89 -1.23
CA GLY A 40 -10.63 -3.90 -1.34
C GLY A 40 -10.58 -2.81 -0.29
N LEU A 41 -9.68 -2.93 0.69
CA LEU A 41 -9.50 -1.91 1.73
C LEU A 41 -8.50 -0.85 1.28
N THR A 42 -8.59 0.34 1.90
CA THR A 42 -7.56 1.34 1.67
C THR A 42 -6.27 0.89 2.34
N LEU A 43 -5.14 1.44 1.89
CA LEU A 43 -3.87 1.10 2.51
C LEU A 43 -3.84 1.56 3.97
N ARG A 44 -4.44 2.71 4.26
CA ARG A 44 -4.55 3.20 5.63
C ARG A 44 -5.32 2.20 6.51
N LYS A 45 -6.40 1.63 5.99
CA LYS A 45 -7.18 0.64 6.74
C LYS A 45 -6.36 -0.63 6.96
N LEU A 46 -5.66 -1.08 5.94
CA LEU A 46 -4.79 -2.25 6.05
C LEU A 46 -3.72 -2.02 7.12
N ALA A 47 -3.14 -0.83 7.14
CA ALA A 47 -2.09 -0.49 8.11
C ALA A 47 -2.59 -0.50 9.56
N SER A 48 -3.91 -0.45 9.77
CA SER A 48 -4.47 -0.51 11.12
C SER A 48 -4.47 -1.92 11.70
N PHE A 49 -4.20 -2.93 10.89
CA PHE A 49 -4.15 -4.31 11.36
C PHE A 49 -2.82 -4.58 12.08
N PRO A 50 -2.86 -5.36 13.19
CA PRO A 50 -1.61 -5.70 13.91
C PRO A 50 -0.57 -6.38 13.03
N GLN A 51 -1.01 -7.16 12.05
CA GLN A 51 -0.13 -7.89 11.15
C GLN A 51 0.57 -6.97 10.17
N ALA A 52 0.08 -5.76 9.99
CA ALA A 52 0.63 -4.78 9.06
C ALA A 52 1.33 -3.63 9.79
N LYS A 53 1.96 -3.93 10.92
CA LYS A 53 2.64 -2.92 11.72
C LYS A 53 3.68 -2.15 10.92
N GLU A 54 4.39 -2.84 10.02
CA GLU A 54 5.40 -2.20 9.19
C GLU A 54 4.80 -1.10 8.31
N LEU A 55 3.60 -1.31 7.81
CA LEU A 55 2.90 -0.30 7.04
C LEU A 55 2.50 0.87 7.94
N ALA A 56 2.00 0.57 9.14
CA ALA A 56 1.59 1.62 10.07
C ALA A 56 2.76 2.50 10.49
N ASP A 57 3.91 1.88 10.77
CA ASP A 57 5.10 2.60 11.22
C ASP A 57 5.66 3.49 10.12
N ASN A 58 5.40 3.18 8.86
CA ASN A 58 5.95 3.90 7.72
C ASN A 58 4.88 4.57 6.87
N LEU A 59 3.67 4.69 7.38
CA LEU A 59 2.53 5.14 6.59
C LEU A 59 2.75 6.53 5.99
N GLU A 60 3.32 7.45 6.76
CA GLU A 60 3.59 8.80 6.24
C GLU A 60 4.60 8.78 5.12
N ALA A 61 5.68 8.01 5.29
CA ALA A 61 6.71 7.90 4.27
C ALA A 61 6.14 7.28 2.99
N ILE A 62 5.32 6.25 3.14
CA ILE A 62 4.67 5.61 2.02
C ILE A 62 3.75 6.59 1.30
N ASP A 63 2.97 7.34 2.06
CA ASP A 63 2.05 8.32 1.50
C ASP A 63 2.78 9.39 0.68
N GLU A 64 3.89 9.90 1.21
CA GLU A 64 4.68 10.88 0.49
C GLU A 64 5.22 10.32 -0.82
N ARG A 65 5.71 9.11 -0.81
CA ARG A 65 6.23 8.47 -2.01
C ARG A 65 5.13 8.20 -3.03
N LEU A 66 3.96 7.79 -2.55
CA LEU A 66 2.82 7.56 -3.44
C LEU A 66 2.36 8.85 -4.10
N LYS A 67 2.34 9.93 -3.34
CA LYS A 67 1.94 11.24 -3.87
C LYS A 67 2.93 11.78 -4.90
N ALA A 68 4.16 11.30 -4.87
CA ALA A 68 5.18 11.72 -5.83
C ALA A 68 5.10 10.97 -7.16
N ILE A 69 4.27 9.94 -7.26
CA ILE A 69 4.11 9.20 -8.50
C ILE A 69 3.40 10.08 -9.52
N GLU A 70 3.99 10.18 -10.69
CA GLU A 70 3.35 10.86 -11.81
C GLU A 70 2.58 9.83 -12.63
N ASP A 71 1.35 10.16 -12.88
CA ASP A 71 0.41 9.26 -13.55
C ASP A 71 0.23 9.68 -15.00
#